data_7708568739b50b8d611dd47d6475f63a
#
_entry.id   7708568739b50b8d611dd47d6475f63a
#
_cell.length_a   1.000
_cell.length_b   1.000
_cell.length_c   1.000
_cell.angle_alpha   90.00
_cell.angle_beta   90.00
_cell.angle_gamma   90.00
#
_symmetry.space_group_name_H-M   'P 1'
#
loop_
_entity.id
_entity.type
_entity.pdbx_description
1 polymer ?
#
loop_
_entity_poly.entity_id
_entity_poly.type
_entity_poly.pdbx_seq_one_letter_code
_entity_poly.pdbx_strand_id
1 'polypeptide(L)'
;MLFRSEDPGYRGAKAAFNAGDLRMLPIPVDAEGMAVPAEAWRSHPPKLIYTSPAHQYPTGAVLSVARRLALIAQARRCGAWLIEDDYDGEVRHTGEPIASMQGLVDEAPVLYVGSFSKTMFPALRIGFVVLPRAIAAHAAVALQEMLRGGHRLEQLALAHFITSGEFGRHLGRMRRLYRERQQALRDALTAHFAPAQILGGDCGMHLTLRLPHNVCDRTLVERARAKGLNPRALSSFALQPREDTNGLVIGYGNTPAEQLTPAVHTLAGLVRELEGKPVSPRRGAKTEAKAGSKVMPKKAPPMPVSRDDTRE
;
A
#
# COMPACT_ATOMS: atom_id res chain seq x y z
N MET A 1 10.33 -3.06 -18.41
CA MET A 1 9.10 -3.92 -18.32
C MET A 1 7.94 -3.05 -17.89
N LEU A 2 6.73 -3.24 -18.48
CA LEU A 2 5.55 -2.46 -18.14
C LEU A 2 4.79 -3.08 -16.97
N PHE A 3 4.44 -2.24 -16.02
CA PHE A 3 3.79 -2.62 -14.77
C PHE A 3 2.61 -1.67 -14.49
N ARG A 4 1.51 -2.21 -13.95
CA ARG A 4 0.33 -1.44 -13.54
C ARG A 4 0.16 -1.47 -12.04
N SER A 5 -0.20 -0.35 -11.45
CA SER A 5 -0.47 -0.22 -10.03
C SER A 5 -1.67 0.69 -9.80
N GLU A 6 -2.37 0.43 -8.73
CA GLU A 6 -3.41 1.32 -8.18
C GLU A 6 -2.88 2.74 -7.97
N ASP A 7 -3.72 3.73 -8.29
CA ASP A 7 -3.43 5.15 -8.05
C ASP A 7 -4.67 5.91 -7.55
N PRO A 8 -4.71 6.34 -6.27
CA PRO A 8 -3.64 6.26 -5.29
C PRO A 8 -3.34 4.81 -4.88
N GLY A 9 -2.09 4.52 -4.46
CA GLY A 9 -1.69 3.16 -4.12
C GLY A 9 -0.48 3.10 -3.18
N TYR A 10 -0.14 1.90 -2.71
CA TYR A 10 0.89 1.67 -1.71
C TYR A 10 2.28 2.12 -2.17
N ARG A 11 2.88 3.04 -1.40
CA ARG A 11 4.18 3.65 -1.73
C ARG A 11 5.34 2.66 -1.69
N GLY A 12 5.27 1.65 -0.82
CA GLY A 12 6.31 0.63 -0.71
C GLY A 12 6.42 -0.22 -1.97
N ALA A 13 5.29 -0.63 -2.55
CA ALA A 13 5.27 -1.32 -3.84
C ALA A 13 5.84 -0.43 -4.95
N LYS A 14 5.40 0.85 -5.01
CA LYS A 14 5.93 1.82 -5.99
C LYS A 14 7.45 1.96 -5.88
N ALA A 15 7.99 2.05 -4.66
CA ALA A 15 9.44 2.14 -4.43
C ALA A 15 10.17 0.86 -4.88
N ALA A 16 9.64 -0.32 -4.57
CA ALA A 16 10.23 -1.59 -4.97
C ALA A 16 10.27 -1.76 -6.50
N PHE A 17 9.20 -1.39 -7.18
CA PHE A 17 9.14 -1.47 -8.65
C PHE A 17 10.05 -0.44 -9.33
N ASN A 18 10.16 0.77 -8.77
CA ASN A 18 11.11 1.77 -9.26
C ASN A 18 12.57 1.30 -9.08
N ALA A 19 12.88 0.63 -7.96
CA ALA A 19 14.20 0.05 -7.74
C ALA A 19 14.53 -1.08 -8.73
N GLY A 20 13.51 -1.77 -9.24
CA GLY A 20 13.64 -2.77 -10.31
C GLY A 20 13.59 -2.19 -11.73
N ASP A 21 13.66 -0.87 -11.89
CA ASP A 21 13.56 -0.15 -13.18
C ASP A 21 12.31 -0.55 -14.00
N LEU A 22 11.19 -0.74 -13.29
CA LEU A 22 9.91 -1.06 -13.94
C LEU A 22 9.14 0.22 -14.27
N ARG A 23 8.73 0.37 -15.53
CA ARG A 23 7.88 1.48 -15.95
C ARG A 23 6.46 1.29 -15.43
N MET A 24 6.06 2.13 -14.48
CA MET A 24 4.75 2.07 -13.83
C MET A 24 3.70 2.87 -14.60
N LEU A 25 2.54 2.25 -14.82
CA LEU A 25 1.32 2.92 -15.30
C LEU A 25 0.29 2.98 -14.16
N PRO A 26 -0.15 4.20 -13.77
CA PRO A 26 -1.18 4.36 -12.76
C PRO A 26 -2.55 3.92 -13.29
N ILE A 27 -3.29 3.20 -12.46
CA ILE A 27 -4.67 2.80 -12.73
C ILE A 27 -5.57 3.40 -11.64
N PRO A 28 -6.64 4.13 -12.01
CA PRO A 28 -7.54 4.73 -11.04
C PRO A 28 -8.25 3.67 -10.18
N VAL A 29 -8.57 4.07 -8.96
CA VAL A 29 -9.34 3.29 -7.99
C VAL A 29 -10.66 4.00 -7.75
N ASP A 30 -11.76 3.27 -7.83
CA ASP A 30 -13.10 3.75 -7.45
C ASP A 30 -13.65 2.95 -6.25
N ALA A 31 -14.96 3.03 -6.00
CA ALA A 31 -15.61 2.35 -4.87
C ALA A 31 -15.51 0.81 -4.95
N GLU A 32 -15.34 0.24 -6.15
CA GLU A 32 -15.17 -1.21 -6.35
C GLU A 32 -13.71 -1.62 -6.55
N GLY A 33 -12.74 -0.76 -6.24
CA GLY A 33 -11.30 -1.02 -6.37
C GLY A 33 -10.70 -0.61 -7.71
N MET A 34 -9.63 -1.27 -8.14
CA MET A 34 -8.91 -0.97 -9.38
C MET A 34 -9.80 -1.03 -10.62
N ALA A 35 -9.85 0.07 -11.39
CA ALA A 35 -10.65 0.21 -12.61
C ALA A 35 -9.76 0.30 -13.85
N VAL A 36 -9.42 -0.85 -14.46
CA VAL A 36 -8.56 -0.88 -15.67
C VAL A 36 -9.39 -0.64 -16.92
N PRO A 37 -9.17 0.46 -17.66
CA PRO A 37 -9.88 0.72 -18.91
C PRO A 37 -9.63 -0.39 -19.96
N ALA A 38 -10.65 -0.73 -20.73
CA ALA A 38 -10.57 -1.82 -21.72
C ALA A 38 -9.46 -1.61 -22.77
N GLU A 39 -9.29 -0.35 -23.24
CA GLU A 39 -8.24 -0.01 -24.19
C GLU A 39 -6.85 -0.12 -23.60
N ALA A 40 -6.67 0.05 -22.31
CA ALA A 40 -5.37 -0.07 -21.66
C ALA A 40 -4.77 -1.48 -21.86
N TRP A 41 -5.60 -2.51 -21.88
CA TRP A 41 -5.14 -3.88 -22.11
C TRP A 41 -4.59 -4.11 -23.54
N ARG A 42 -5.14 -3.41 -24.52
CA ARG A 42 -4.75 -3.55 -25.93
C ARG A 42 -3.52 -2.72 -26.29
N SER A 43 -3.52 -1.45 -25.88
CA SER A 43 -2.48 -0.49 -26.26
C SER A 43 -1.15 -0.76 -25.57
N HIS A 44 -1.18 -1.19 -24.30
CA HIS A 44 0.02 -1.39 -23.50
C HIS A 44 -0.16 -2.60 -22.56
N PRO A 45 -0.07 -3.83 -23.06
CA PRO A 45 -0.24 -5.02 -22.24
C PRO A 45 0.82 -5.05 -21.12
N PRO A 46 0.41 -5.15 -19.84
CA PRO A 46 1.35 -5.21 -18.74
C PRO A 46 2.01 -6.58 -18.65
N LYS A 47 3.15 -6.65 -17.96
CA LYS A 47 3.73 -7.92 -17.49
C LYS A 47 3.40 -8.22 -16.04
N LEU A 48 3.17 -7.16 -15.26
CA LEU A 48 2.78 -7.25 -13.86
C LEU A 48 1.64 -6.26 -13.56
N ILE A 49 0.75 -6.66 -12.66
CA ILE A 49 -0.33 -5.82 -12.12
C ILE A 49 -0.32 -5.99 -10.61
N TYR A 50 -0.20 -4.89 -9.89
CA TYR A 50 -0.25 -4.88 -8.43
C TYR A 50 -1.58 -4.32 -7.95
N THR A 51 -2.23 -5.02 -7.03
CA THR A 51 -3.48 -4.59 -6.38
C THR A 51 -3.54 -5.09 -4.94
N SER A 52 -4.26 -4.37 -4.09
CA SER A 52 -4.61 -4.76 -2.72
C SER A 52 -6.12 -5.00 -2.61
N PRO A 53 -6.62 -6.15 -3.11
CA PRO A 53 -8.04 -6.35 -3.41
C PRO A 53 -8.92 -6.56 -2.17
N ALA A 54 -8.36 -7.03 -1.06
CA ALA A 54 -9.10 -7.24 0.19
C ALA A 54 -9.41 -5.91 0.90
N HIS A 55 -8.47 -4.97 0.82
CA HIS A 55 -8.56 -3.65 1.44
C HIS A 55 -7.57 -2.70 0.75
N GLN A 56 -8.06 -1.98 -0.25
CA GLN A 56 -7.22 -1.11 -1.07
C GLN A 56 -6.55 -0.01 -0.21
N TYR A 57 -5.23 0.05 -0.27
CA TYR A 57 -4.50 1.12 0.40
C TYR A 57 -4.16 2.24 -0.58
N PRO A 58 -4.59 3.49 -0.32
CA PRO A 58 -5.10 4.00 0.96
C PRO A 58 -6.61 4.24 1.04
N THR A 59 -7.42 3.93 0.03
CA THR A 59 -8.83 4.35 -0.01
C THR A 59 -9.76 3.47 0.84
N GLY A 60 -9.34 2.24 1.14
CA GLY A 60 -10.17 1.26 1.83
C GLY A 60 -11.23 0.58 0.94
N ALA A 61 -11.19 0.80 -0.38
CA ALA A 61 -12.08 0.12 -1.31
C ALA A 61 -11.82 -1.39 -1.33
N VAL A 62 -12.86 -2.18 -1.55
CA VAL A 62 -12.77 -3.64 -1.71
C VAL A 62 -12.97 -3.96 -3.18
N LEU A 63 -12.03 -4.68 -3.80
CA LEU A 63 -12.14 -5.10 -5.19
C LEU A 63 -13.27 -6.12 -5.33
N SER A 64 -14.29 -5.80 -6.12
CA SER A 64 -15.45 -6.67 -6.32
C SER A 64 -15.07 -8.00 -6.97
N VAL A 65 -15.83 -9.06 -6.66
CA VAL A 65 -15.58 -10.41 -7.23
C VAL A 65 -15.60 -10.37 -8.76
N ALA A 66 -16.52 -9.63 -9.36
CA ALA A 66 -16.60 -9.46 -10.81
C ALA A 66 -15.30 -8.87 -11.39
N ARG A 67 -14.74 -7.84 -10.74
CA ARG A 67 -13.46 -7.24 -11.16
C ARG A 67 -12.27 -8.15 -10.92
N ARG A 68 -12.26 -8.94 -9.84
CA ARG A 68 -11.21 -9.96 -9.60
C ARG A 68 -11.16 -10.96 -10.74
N LEU A 69 -12.31 -11.52 -11.12
CA LEU A 69 -12.41 -12.46 -12.23
C LEU A 69 -12.03 -11.84 -13.58
N ALA A 70 -12.46 -10.61 -13.84
CA ALA A 70 -12.10 -9.85 -15.04
C ALA A 70 -10.59 -9.60 -15.13
N LEU A 71 -9.94 -9.21 -14.03
CA LEU A 71 -8.49 -9.01 -13.96
C LEU A 71 -7.72 -10.32 -14.22
N ILE A 72 -8.14 -11.43 -13.61
CA ILE A 72 -7.55 -12.76 -13.84
C ILE A 72 -7.66 -13.15 -15.32
N ALA A 73 -8.85 -13.03 -15.89
CA ALA A 73 -9.09 -13.36 -17.30
C ALA A 73 -8.23 -12.51 -18.25
N GLN A 74 -8.08 -11.21 -17.98
CA GLN A 74 -7.24 -10.31 -18.77
C GLN A 74 -5.76 -10.63 -18.61
N ALA A 75 -5.31 -10.89 -17.38
CA ALA A 75 -3.93 -11.27 -17.11
C ALA A 75 -3.53 -12.53 -17.87
N ARG A 76 -4.39 -13.56 -17.87
CA ARG A 76 -4.19 -14.78 -18.68
C ARG A 76 -4.05 -14.46 -20.16
N ARG A 77 -4.94 -13.63 -20.72
CA ARG A 77 -4.92 -13.28 -22.16
C ARG A 77 -3.64 -12.56 -22.60
N CYS A 78 -3.08 -11.71 -21.76
CA CYS A 78 -1.87 -10.97 -22.13
C CYS A 78 -0.57 -11.56 -21.53
N GLY A 79 -0.62 -12.71 -20.89
CA GLY A 79 0.56 -13.34 -20.26
C GLY A 79 1.16 -12.51 -19.15
N ALA A 80 0.30 -11.83 -18.36
CA ALA A 80 0.69 -11.02 -17.20
C ALA A 80 0.52 -11.79 -15.90
N TRP A 81 1.29 -11.41 -14.87
CA TRP A 81 1.11 -11.84 -13.49
C TRP A 81 0.39 -10.78 -12.67
N LEU A 82 -0.48 -11.21 -11.78
CA LEU A 82 -1.10 -10.36 -10.77
C LEU A 82 -0.35 -10.51 -9.44
N ILE A 83 -0.06 -9.42 -8.77
CA ILE A 83 0.41 -9.41 -7.38
C ILE A 83 -0.76 -8.97 -6.54
N GLU A 84 -1.29 -9.89 -5.75
CA GLU A 84 -2.34 -9.68 -4.76
C GLU A 84 -1.68 -9.41 -3.41
N ASP A 85 -1.67 -8.16 -2.97
CA ASP A 85 -1.12 -7.76 -1.66
C ASP A 85 -2.25 -7.76 -0.62
N ASP A 86 -2.23 -8.77 0.25
CA ASP A 86 -3.16 -8.92 1.37
C ASP A 86 -2.43 -8.65 2.68
N TYR A 87 -2.32 -7.37 3.03
CA TYR A 87 -1.53 -6.91 4.18
C TYR A 87 -2.31 -6.86 5.50
N ASP A 88 -3.66 -6.80 5.48
CA ASP A 88 -4.52 -6.69 6.68
C ASP A 88 -5.90 -7.37 6.54
N GLY A 89 -6.07 -8.29 5.61
CA GLY A 89 -7.34 -8.99 5.35
C GLY A 89 -7.87 -9.80 6.53
N GLU A 90 -6.99 -10.20 7.48
CA GLU A 90 -7.41 -10.83 8.73
C GLU A 90 -8.17 -9.87 9.66
N VAL A 91 -8.04 -8.53 9.46
CA VAL A 91 -8.71 -7.51 10.25
C VAL A 91 -9.99 -7.07 9.53
N ARG A 92 -10.96 -7.98 9.44
CA ARG A 92 -12.28 -7.67 8.87
C ARG A 92 -13.28 -7.31 9.96
N HIS A 93 -14.01 -6.21 9.78
CA HIS A 93 -14.98 -5.67 10.74
C HIS A 93 -16.41 -6.04 10.39
N THR A 94 -16.75 -6.02 9.10
CA THR A 94 -18.09 -6.28 8.57
C THR A 94 -18.05 -7.18 7.33
N GLY A 95 -19.17 -7.86 7.04
CA GLY A 95 -19.35 -8.72 5.88
C GLY A 95 -18.56 -10.05 5.96
N GLU A 96 -18.81 -10.93 4.99
CA GLU A 96 -18.15 -12.21 4.87
C GLU A 96 -16.74 -12.08 4.28
N PRO A 97 -15.81 -12.98 4.63
CA PRO A 97 -14.50 -13.04 4.00
C PRO A 97 -14.63 -13.23 2.47
N ILE A 98 -13.88 -12.45 1.71
CA ILE A 98 -13.81 -12.61 0.27
C ILE A 98 -12.61 -13.51 -0.06
N ALA A 99 -12.82 -14.54 -0.87
CA ALA A 99 -11.75 -15.43 -1.30
C ALA A 99 -10.64 -14.64 -2.03
N SER A 100 -9.38 -15.02 -1.80
CA SER A 100 -8.25 -14.44 -2.51
C SER A 100 -8.37 -14.66 -4.02
N MET A 101 -7.85 -13.76 -4.82
CA MET A 101 -7.82 -13.90 -6.28
C MET A 101 -7.03 -15.15 -6.69
N GLN A 102 -6.00 -15.50 -5.93
CA GLN A 102 -5.19 -16.71 -6.16
C GLN A 102 -6.00 -18.00 -6.07
N GLY A 103 -7.02 -18.06 -5.21
CA GLY A 103 -7.87 -19.22 -5.01
C GLY A 103 -9.21 -19.20 -5.76
N LEU A 104 -9.54 -18.12 -6.49
CA LEU A 104 -10.84 -17.99 -7.18
C LEU A 104 -10.99 -18.88 -8.41
N VAL A 105 -9.91 -19.21 -9.08
CA VAL A 105 -9.90 -20.06 -10.27
C VAL A 105 -8.64 -20.91 -10.30
N ASP A 106 -8.74 -22.11 -10.88
CA ASP A 106 -7.58 -22.98 -11.05
C ASP A 106 -6.48 -22.32 -11.86
N GLU A 107 -5.22 -22.56 -11.47
CA GLU A 107 -4.04 -22.02 -12.15
C GLU A 107 -4.12 -20.49 -12.38
N ALA A 108 -4.64 -19.74 -11.40
CA ALA A 108 -4.69 -18.29 -11.46
C ALA A 108 -3.27 -17.72 -11.62
N PRO A 109 -3.01 -16.77 -12.54
CA PRO A 109 -1.70 -16.12 -12.68
C PRO A 109 -1.49 -15.06 -11.57
N VAL A 110 -1.67 -15.48 -10.32
CA VAL A 110 -1.68 -14.61 -9.13
C VAL A 110 -0.59 -15.04 -8.16
N LEU A 111 0.27 -14.08 -7.80
CA LEU A 111 1.19 -14.17 -6.68
C LEU A 111 0.50 -13.54 -5.47
N TYR A 112 0.06 -14.35 -4.52
CA TYR A 112 -0.53 -13.84 -3.28
C TYR A 112 0.58 -13.51 -2.29
N VAL A 113 0.59 -12.28 -1.77
CA VAL A 113 1.57 -11.78 -0.81
C VAL A 113 0.87 -11.46 0.50
N GLY A 114 1.28 -12.13 1.57
CA GLY A 114 0.79 -11.90 2.92
C GLY A 114 1.90 -11.39 3.86
N SER A 115 1.52 -10.70 4.93
CA SER A 115 2.45 -10.11 5.90
C SER A 115 1.96 -10.27 7.32
N PHE A 116 2.88 -10.63 8.24
CA PHE A 116 2.61 -10.63 9.67
C PHE A 116 2.82 -9.25 10.32
N SER A 117 3.25 -8.25 9.55
CA SER A 117 3.53 -6.90 10.07
C SER A 117 2.32 -6.19 10.66
N LYS A 118 1.11 -6.54 10.24
CA LYS A 118 -0.15 -5.94 10.70
C LYS A 118 -0.88 -6.81 11.73
N THR A 119 -0.77 -8.10 11.59
CA THR A 119 -1.38 -9.08 12.50
C THR A 119 -0.56 -9.29 13.77
N MET A 120 0.76 -9.07 13.71
CA MET A 120 1.67 -9.12 14.84
C MET A 120 2.27 -7.75 15.13
N PHE A 121 3.47 -7.47 14.64
CA PHE A 121 4.13 -6.17 14.78
C PHE A 121 5.12 -5.92 13.64
N PRO A 122 5.31 -4.65 13.22
CA PRO A 122 6.10 -4.33 12.03
C PRO A 122 7.57 -4.76 12.09
N ALA A 123 8.18 -4.80 13.29
CA ALA A 123 9.58 -5.17 13.45
C ALA A 123 9.86 -6.66 13.26
N LEU A 124 8.83 -7.51 13.24
CA LEU A 124 8.98 -8.95 12.96
C LEU A 124 9.54 -9.23 11.56
N ARG A 125 9.22 -8.39 10.58
CA ARG A 125 9.71 -8.45 9.19
C ARG A 125 9.54 -9.81 8.50
N ILE A 126 8.47 -10.55 8.84
CA ILE A 126 8.11 -11.80 8.19
C ILE A 126 6.88 -11.58 7.32
N GLY A 127 6.93 -12.11 6.12
CA GLY A 127 5.84 -12.24 5.18
C GLY A 127 5.92 -13.59 4.48
N PHE A 128 4.96 -13.88 3.65
CA PHE A 128 4.93 -15.08 2.84
C PHE A 128 4.35 -14.80 1.46
N VAL A 129 4.64 -15.69 0.53
CA VAL A 129 4.08 -15.63 -0.82
C VAL A 129 3.54 -17.00 -1.20
N VAL A 130 2.32 -17.03 -1.75
CA VAL A 130 1.74 -18.23 -2.38
C VAL A 130 1.87 -18.05 -3.88
N LEU A 131 2.59 -18.97 -4.51
CA LEU A 131 2.96 -18.88 -5.91
C LEU A 131 2.21 -19.93 -6.74
N PRO A 132 1.87 -19.62 -8.00
CA PRO A 132 1.44 -20.62 -8.97
C PRO A 132 2.47 -21.74 -9.11
N ARG A 133 2.01 -22.99 -9.25
CA ARG A 133 2.87 -24.17 -9.33
C ARG A 133 3.94 -24.05 -10.41
N ALA A 134 3.61 -23.44 -11.55
CA ALA A 134 4.52 -23.28 -12.69
C ALA A 134 5.81 -22.51 -12.37
N ILE A 135 5.80 -21.60 -11.38
CA ILE A 135 6.97 -20.78 -11.01
C ILE A 135 7.50 -21.07 -9.60
N ALA A 136 6.78 -21.86 -8.80
CA ALA A 136 7.11 -22.08 -7.40
C ALA A 136 8.52 -22.64 -7.18
N ALA A 137 8.94 -23.64 -7.96
CA ALA A 137 10.26 -24.26 -7.84
C ALA A 137 11.40 -23.26 -8.16
N HIS A 138 11.26 -22.49 -9.23
CA HIS A 138 12.27 -21.48 -9.61
C HIS A 138 12.34 -20.34 -8.57
N ALA A 139 11.19 -19.89 -8.07
CA ALA A 139 11.15 -18.86 -7.05
C ALA A 139 11.72 -19.34 -5.71
N ALA A 140 11.56 -20.59 -5.34
CA ALA A 140 12.15 -21.16 -4.13
C ALA A 140 13.68 -21.11 -4.17
N VAL A 141 14.29 -21.46 -5.28
CA VAL A 141 15.74 -21.38 -5.46
C VAL A 141 16.21 -19.91 -5.36
N ALA A 142 15.53 -19.01 -6.08
CA ALA A 142 15.89 -17.57 -6.04
C ALA A 142 15.77 -16.98 -4.62
N LEU A 143 14.70 -17.31 -3.89
CA LEU A 143 14.51 -16.86 -2.51
C LEU A 143 15.56 -17.44 -1.56
N GLN A 144 15.96 -18.70 -1.73
CA GLN A 144 17.02 -19.31 -0.94
C GLN A 144 18.35 -18.57 -1.12
N GLU A 145 18.72 -18.25 -2.35
CA GLU A 145 19.95 -17.48 -2.66
C GLU A 145 19.89 -16.05 -2.11
N MET A 146 18.77 -15.38 -2.25
CA MET A 146 18.60 -14.01 -1.79
C MET A 146 18.57 -13.89 -0.26
N LEU A 147 17.88 -14.80 0.43
CA LEU A 147 17.64 -14.71 1.87
C LEU A 147 18.69 -15.48 2.70
N ARG A 148 19.37 -16.45 2.12
CA ARG A 148 20.41 -17.29 2.78
C ARG A 148 19.99 -17.81 4.16
N GLY A 149 18.71 -18.19 4.31
CA GLY A 149 18.15 -18.70 5.55
C GLY A 149 17.88 -17.66 6.65
N GLY A 150 17.86 -16.35 6.33
CA GLY A 150 17.62 -15.26 7.27
C GLY A 150 16.33 -15.40 8.07
N HIS A 151 16.29 -14.83 9.28
CA HIS A 151 15.14 -14.82 10.20
C HIS A 151 14.62 -16.20 10.63
N ARG A 152 15.49 -17.22 10.66
CA ARG A 152 15.09 -18.60 10.96
C ARG A 152 14.49 -18.75 12.35
N LEU A 153 15.05 -18.09 13.36
CA LEU A 153 14.55 -18.15 14.73
C LEU A 153 13.15 -17.57 14.84
N GLU A 154 12.93 -16.41 14.26
CA GLU A 154 11.63 -15.74 14.24
C GLU A 154 10.58 -16.54 13.45
N GLN A 155 10.98 -17.20 12.36
CA GLN A 155 10.09 -18.09 11.61
C GLN A 155 9.68 -19.31 12.43
N LEU A 156 10.61 -19.95 13.16
CA LEU A 156 10.32 -21.07 14.05
C LEU A 156 9.43 -20.67 15.22
N ALA A 157 9.70 -19.51 15.83
CA ALA A 157 8.88 -18.96 16.91
C ALA A 157 7.45 -18.68 16.42
N LEU A 158 7.31 -18.07 15.23
CA LEU A 158 6.00 -17.81 14.62
C LEU A 158 5.28 -19.13 14.27
N ALA A 159 5.98 -20.11 13.72
CA ALA A 159 5.40 -21.42 13.43
C ALA A 159 4.85 -22.07 14.70
N HIS A 160 5.61 -22.05 15.80
CA HIS A 160 5.13 -22.55 17.10
C HIS A 160 3.91 -21.77 17.60
N PHE A 161 3.93 -20.44 17.49
CA PHE A 161 2.82 -19.57 17.89
C PHE A 161 1.53 -19.86 17.09
N ILE A 162 1.66 -20.21 15.81
CA ILE A 162 0.54 -20.63 14.95
C ILE A 162 0.04 -22.03 15.35
N THR A 163 0.94 -23.01 15.45
CA THR A 163 0.57 -24.41 15.70
C THR A 163 0.03 -24.65 17.11
N SER A 164 0.44 -23.83 18.10
CA SER A 164 -0.12 -23.87 19.47
C SER A 164 -1.54 -23.26 19.57
N GLY A 165 -2.05 -22.63 18.49
CA GLY A 165 -3.33 -21.94 18.47
C GLY A 165 -3.31 -20.53 19.11
N GLU A 166 -2.18 -20.08 19.65
CA GLU A 166 -2.05 -18.76 20.26
C GLU A 166 -2.23 -17.62 19.26
N PHE A 167 -1.77 -17.81 18.02
CA PHE A 167 -1.99 -16.85 16.94
C PHE A 167 -3.49 -16.60 16.67
N GLY A 168 -4.30 -17.67 16.62
CA GLY A 168 -5.75 -17.54 16.45
C GLY A 168 -6.41 -16.77 17.62
N ARG A 169 -6.00 -17.05 18.85
CA ARG A 169 -6.47 -16.32 20.04
C ARG A 169 -6.05 -14.84 20.00
N HIS A 170 -4.82 -14.57 19.59
CA HIS A 170 -4.31 -13.21 19.38
C HIS A 170 -5.14 -12.45 18.34
N LEU A 171 -5.36 -13.01 17.15
CA LEU A 171 -6.19 -12.41 16.10
C LEU A 171 -7.61 -12.10 16.61
N GLY A 172 -8.22 -13.03 17.37
CA GLY A 172 -9.55 -12.82 17.95
C GLY A 172 -9.59 -11.61 18.90
N ARG A 173 -8.53 -11.41 19.72
CA ARG A 173 -8.41 -10.22 20.59
C ARG A 173 -8.22 -8.93 19.77
N MET A 174 -7.33 -8.97 18.78
CA MET A 174 -7.01 -7.80 17.96
C MET A 174 -8.19 -7.35 17.10
N ARG A 175 -8.98 -8.29 16.53
CA ARG A 175 -10.20 -7.96 15.78
C ARG A 175 -11.23 -7.21 16.63
N ARG A 176 -11.42 -7.61 17.89
CA ARG A 176 -12.33 -6.89 18.81
C ARG A 176 -11.82 -5.48 19.11
N LEU A 177 -10.54 -5.35 19.44
CA LEU A 177 -9.90 -4.07 19.75
C LEU A 177 -9.95 -3.11 18.54
N TYR A 178 -9.63 -3.61 17.35
CA TYR A 178 -9.65 -2.76 16.15
C TYR A 178 -11.06 -2.38 15.72
N ARG A 179 -12.06 -3.24 15.93
CA ARG A 179 -13.47 -2.90 15.70
C ARG A 179 -13.92 -1.76 16.62
N GLU A 180 -13.60 -1.83 17.90
CA GLU A 180 -13.90 -0.75 18.87
C GLU A 180 -13.27 0.58 18.43
N ARG A 181 -12.00 0.57 18.08
CA ARG A 181 -11.27 1.76 17.63
C ARG A 181 -11.79 2.30 16.30
N GLN A 182 -12.10 1.42 15.37
CA GLN A 182 -12.70 1.78 14.09
C GLN A 182 -14.04 2.49 14.29
N GLN A 183 -14.91 1.94 15.15
CA GLN A 183 -16.20 2.55 15.45
C GLN A 183 -16.02 3.92 16.11
N ALA A 184 -15.17 4.03 17.13
CA ALA A 184 -14.87 5.29 17.79
C ALA A 184 -14.35 6.38 16.82
N LEU A 185 -13.44 6.00 15.90
CA LEU A 185 -12.96 6.93 14.88
C LEU A 185 -14.06 7.33 13.91
N ARG A 186 -14.88 6.38 13.44
CA ARG A 186 -15.99 6.66 12.52
C ARG A 186 -17.01 7.59 13.15
N ASP A 187 -17.40 7.33 14.39
CA ASP A 187 -18.37 8.17 15.11
C ASP A 187 -17.83 9.59 15.31
N ALA A 188 -16.55 9.70 15.71
CA ALA A 188 -15.91 11.00 15.83
C ALA A 188 -15.85 11.76 14.50
N LEU A 189 -15.53 11.08 13.39
CA LEU A 189 -15.50 11.71 12.06
C LEU A 189 -16.89 12.12 11.59
N THR A 190 -17.92 11.28 11.77
CA THR A 190 -19.30 11.59 11.35
C THR A 190 -19.93 12.73 12.13
N ALA A 191 -19.43 13.04 13.33
CA ALA A 191 -19.81 14.23 14.09
C ALA A 191 -19.38 15.56 13.44
N HIS A 192 -18.41 15.53 12.52
CA HIS A 192 -17.82 16.73 11.93
C HIS A 192 -17.83 16.75 10.40
N PHE A 193 -17.93 15.60 9.74
CA PHE A 193 -17.81 15.44 8.29
C PHE A 193 -18.97 14.61 7.73
N ALA A 194 -19.38 14.89 6.51
CA ALA A 194 -20.44 14.11 5.87
C ALA A 194 -20.01 12.64 5.68
N PRO A 195 -20.91 11.66 5.87
CA PRO A 195 -20.58 10.24 5.70
C PRO A 195 -19.94 9.88 4.36
N ALA A 196 -20.37 10.54 3.27
CA ALA A 196 -19.80 10.35 1.92
C ALA A 196 -18.33 10.75 1.79
N GLN A 197 -17.79 11.52 2.73
CA GLN A 197 -16.38 11.90 2.78
C GLN A 197 -15.51 10.83 3.46
N ILE A 198 -16.11 9.89 4.21
CA ILE A 198 -15.42 8.88 5.02
C ILE A 198 -15.40 7.56 4.24
N LEU A 199 -14.23 7.17 3.76
CA LEU A 199 -14.04 5.96 2.95
C LEU A 199 -13.44 4.83 3.77
N GLY A 200 -13.72 3.59 3.37
CA GLY A 200 -13.22 2.39 4.03
C GLY A 200 -14.00 2.02 5.29
N GLY A 201 -13.45 1.06 6.04
CA GLY A 201 -13.97 0.65 7.35
C GLY A 201 -14.59 -0.74 7.40
N ASP A 202 -14.70 -1.46 6.28
CA ASP A 202 -15.10 -2.87 6.29
C ASP A 202 -13.95 -3.77 6.75
N CYS A 203 -12.73 -3.33 6.51
CA CYS A 203 -11.49 -4.02 6.85
C CYS A 203 -10.43 -3.05 7.36
N GLY A 204 -9.32 -3.60 7.86
CA GLY A 204 -8.06 -2.92 8.08
C GLY A 204 -7.98 -2.08 9.33
N MET A 205 -7.06 -1.14 9.32
CA MET A 205 -6.68 -0.35 10.50
C MET A 205 -6.61 1.16 10.20
N HIS A 206 -7.29 1.64 9.14
CA HIS A 206 -7.38 3.05 8.80
C HIS A 206 -8.73 3.39 8.18
N LEU A 207 -9.10 4.67 8.25
CA LEU A 207 -10.16 5.29 7.46
C LEU A 207 -9.54 6.39 6.61
N THR A 208 -10.16 6.69 5.48
CA THR A 208 -9.75 7.82 4.63
C THR A 208 -10.83 8.87 4.62
N LEU A 209 -10.45 10.11 4.94
CA LEU A 209 -11.31 11.29 4.92
C LEU A 209 -11.02 12.11 3.67
N ARG A 210 -11.98 12.27 2.77
CA ARG A 210 -11.89 13.22 1.66
C ARG A 210 -12.05 14.64 2.19
N LEU A 211 -11.22 15.56 1.70
CA LEU A 211 -11.27 16.96 2.06
C LEU A 211 -11.88 17.81 0.94
N PRO A 212 -12.49 18.96 1.30
CA PRO A 212 -12.89 19.96 0.31
C PRO A 212 -11.71 20.38 -0.58
N HIS A 213 -11.99 20.77 -1.81
CA HIS A 213 -10.95 21.14 -2.80
C HIS A 213 -10.13 22.37 -2.38
N ASN A 214 -10.69 23.26 -1.54
CA ASN A 214 -10.04 24.44 -1.00
C ASN A 214 -9.13 24.16 0.20
N VAL A 215 -9.11 22.95 0.75
CA VAL A 215 -8.23 22.53 1.87
C VAL A 215 -7.12 21.64 1.33
N CYS A 216 -5.88 22.10 1.36
CA CYS A 216 -4.73 21.32 0.95
C CYS A 216 -4.38 20.28 2.02
N ASP A 217 -4.43 18.98 1.69
CA ASP A 217 -4.18 17.87 2.61
C ASP A 217 -2.75 17.90 3.19
N ARG A 218 -1.75 18.30 2.40
CA ARG A 218 -0.35 18.41 2.87
C ARG A 218 -0.19 19.50 3.91
N THR A 219 -0.77 20.67 3.68
CA THR A 219 -0.76 21.77 4.66
C THR A 219 -1.49 21.38 5.94
N LEU A 220 -2.62 20.68 5.81
CA LEU A 220 -3.37 20.17 6.96
C LEU A 220 -2.53 19.16 7.76
N VAL A 221 -1.83 18.23 7.10
CA VAL A 221 -0.94 17.26 7.77
C VAL A 221 0.18 17.95 8.55
N GLU A 222 0.80 18.99 8.00
CA GLU A 222 1.84 19.77 8.70
C GLU A 222 1.31 20.43 9.96
N ARG A 223 0.12 21.05 9.88
CA ARG A 223 -0.55 21.66 11.06
C ARG A 223 -0.97 20.62 12.08
N ALA A 224 -1.50 19.48 11.63
CA ALA A 224 -1.88 18.38 12.50
C ALA A 224 -0.68 17.83 13.28
N ARG A 225 0.48 17.69 12.63
CA ARG A 225 1.74 17.27 13.29
C ARG A 225 2.17 18.25 14.39
N ALA A 226 2.03 19.53 14.18
CA ALA A 226 2.32 20.55 15.20
C ALA A 226 1.40 20.43 16.44
N LYS A 227 0.25 19.73 16.31
CA LYS A 227 -0.68 19.42 17.40
C LYS A 227 -0.52 17.97 17.92
N GLY A 228 0.55 17.25 17.54
CA GLY A 228 0.80 15.88 17.98
C GLY A 228 -0.02 14.81 17.21
N LEU A 229 -0.76 15.19 16.15
CA LEU A 229 -1.50 14.26 15.31
C LEU A 229 -0.67 13.87 14.09
N ASN A 230 -0.76 12.60 13.67
CA ASN A 230 0.06 12.11 12.55
C ASN A 230 -0.74 11.41 11.44
N PRO A 231 -1.76 12.07 10.85
CA PRO A 231 -2.41 11.57 9.66
C PRO A 231 -1.46 11.63 8.46
N ARG A 232 -1.81 10.94 7.36
CA ARG A 232 -1.07 11.03 6.11
C ARG A 232 -1.90 11.72 5.04
N ALA A 233 -1.28 12.58 4.24
CA ALA A 233 -1.93 13.20 3.09
C ALA A 233 -2.26 12.13 2.04
N LEU A 234 -3.51 12.02 1.62
CA LEU A 234 -3.96 11.09 0.58
C LEU A 234 -3.24 11.36 -0.74
N SER A 235 -3.03 12.64 -1.08
CA SER A 235 -2.29 13.04 -2.28
C SER A 235 -0.85 12.52 -2.31
N SER A 236 -0.26 12.15 -1.17
CA SER A 236 1.09 11.57 -1.13
C SER A 236 1.16 10.15 -1.67
N PHE A 237 0.03 9.48 -1.84
CA PHE A 237 -0.09 8.13 -2.40
C PHE A 237 -0.41 8.13 -3.90
N ALA A 238 -0.75 9.29 -4.46
CA ALA A 238 -1.03 9.42 -5.89
C ALA A 238 0.25 9.67 -6.69
N LEU A 239 0.35 9.05 -7.85
CA LEU A 239 1.35 9.36 -8.88
C LEU A 239 0.89 10.56 -9.70
N GLN A 240 -0.42 10.59 -9.99
CA GLN A 240 -1.08 11.67 -10.69
C GLN A 240 -2.10 12.32 -9.74
N PRO A 241 -1.78 13.50 -9.16
CA PRO A 241 -2.72 14.19 -8.29
C PRO A 241 -4.01 14.54 -9.04
N ARG A 242 -5.16 14.17 -8.44
CA ARG A 242 -6.51 14.48 -8.92
C ARG A 242 -7.31 15.06 -7.76
N GLU A 243 -8.47 15.64 -8.04
CA GLU A 243 -9.35 16.17 -6.99
C GLU A 243 -9.78 15.10 -5.99
N ASP A 244 -10.04 13.88 -6.45
CA ASP A 244 -10.43 12.74 -5.64
C ASP A 244 -9.30 12.18 -4.77
N THR A 245 -8.05 12.63 -4.97
CA THR A 245 -6.87 12.26 -4.16
C THR A 245 -6.52 13.30 -3.09
N ASN A 246 -7.37 14.30 -2.83
CA ASN A 246 -7.21 15.25 -1.75
C ASN A 246 -7.91 14.74 -0.49
N GLY A 247 -7.14 14.46 0.57
CA GLY A 247 -7.71 13.84 1.77
C GLY A 247 -6.68 13.44 2.81
N LEU A 248 -7.15 12.77 3.85
CA LEU A 248 -6.33 12.24 4.94
C LEU A 248 -6.53 10.74 5.09
N VAL A 249 -5.44 10.02 5.27
CA VAL A 249 -5.44 8.61 5.71
C VAL A 249 -5.16 8.60 7.20
N ILE A 250 -6.11 8.11 8.00
CA ILE A 250 -6.12 8.17 9.46
C ILE A 250 -6.09 6.74 10.00
N GLY A 251 -4.93 6.33 10.53
CA GLY A 251 -4.77 5.03 11.19
C GLY A 251 -5.29 5.07 12.62
N TYR A 252 -5.93 3.98 13.06
CA TYR A 252 -6.42 3.81 14.43
C TYR A 252 -5.77 2.63 15.17
N GLY A 253 -4.90 1.89 14.53
CA GLY A 253 -4.31 0.69 15.12
C GLY A 253 -3.50 0.92 16.40
N ASN A 254 -2.87 2.09 16.56
CA ASN A 254 -2.00 2.44 17.69
C ASN A 254 -2.64 3.42 18.68
N THR A 255 -3.86 3.92 18.39
CA THR A 255 -4.48 4.98 19.19
C THR A 255 -5.60 4.38 20.04
N PRO A 256 -5.57 4.54 21.38
CA PRO A 256 -6.67 4.16 22.23
C PRO A 256 -7.99 4.86 21.83
N ALA A 257 -9.12 4.16 22.01
CA ALA A 257 -10.43 4.65 21.53
C ALA A 257 -10.80 6.01 22.14
N GLU A 258 -10.48 6.23 23.42
CA GLU A 258 -10.75 7.46 24.16
C GLU A 258 -9.99 8.68 23.63
N GLN A 259 -8.87 8.46 22.92
CA GLN A 259 -8.06 9.54 22.32
C GLN A 259 -8.54 9.94 20.92
N LEU A 260 -9.35 9.12 20.25
CA LEU A 260 -9.77 9.36 18.89
C LEU A 260 -10.73 10.56 18.76
N THR A 261 -11.71 10.68 19.66
CA THR A 261 -12.65 11.80 19.64
C THR A 261 -11.96 13.17 19.80
N PRO A 262 -11.10 13.42 20.82
CA PRO A 262 -10.40 14.70 20.93
C PRO A 262 -9.44 14.94 19.77
N ALA A 263 -8.80 13.91 19.21
CA ALA A 263 -7.93 14.03 18.05
C ALA A 263 -8.71 14.49 16.81
N VAL A 264 -9.87 13.88 16.54
CA VAL A 264 -10.75 14.29 15.42
C VAL A 264 -11.32 15.68 15.63
N HIS A 265 -11.70 16.05 16.86
CA HIS A 265 -12.16 17.41 17.15
C HIS A 265 -11.09 18.46 16.81
N THR A 266 -9.82 18.22 17.20
CA THR A 266 -8.68 19.06 16.83
C THR A 266 -8.51 19.13 15.31
N LEU A 267 -8.58 18.00 14.63
CA LEU A 267 -8.45 17.92 13.18
C LEU A 267 -9.55 18.72 12.46
N ALA A 268 -10.80 18.58 12.91
CA ALA A 268 -11.94 19.33 12.36
C ALA A 268 -11.81 20.86 12.57
N GLY A 269 -11.23 21.28 13.70
CA GLY A 269 -10.87 22.69 13.93
C GLY A 269 -9.88 23.20 12.88
N LEU A 270 -8.81 22.45 12.62
CA LEU A 270 -7.80 22.80 11.62
C LEU A 270 -8.37 22.84 10.19
N VAL A 271 -9.32 21.96 9.86
CA VAL A 271 -10.00 21.97 8.55
C VAL A 271 -10.77 23.30 8.40
N ARG A 272 -11.62 23.66 9.39
CA ARG A 272 -12.38 24.92 9.37
C ARG A 272 -11.50 26.15 9.27
N GLU A 273 -10.35 26.18 9.95
CA GLU A 273 -9.39 27.27 9.85
C GLU A 273 -8.80 27.43 8.44
N LEU A 274 -8.64 26.30 7.72
CA LEU A 274 -8.10 26.30 6.36
C LEU A 274 -9.18 26.60 5.31
N GLU A 275 -10.42 26.19 5.53
CA GLU A 275 -11.56 26.51 4.65
C GLU A 275 -11.78 28.02 4.51
N GLY A 276 -11.61 28.79 5.60
CA GLY A 276 -11.73 30.25 5.62
C GLY A 276 -10.58 31.01 4.95
N LYS A 277 -9.53 30.34 4.43
CA LYS A 277 -8.38 30.98 3.79
C LYS A 277 -8.41 30.77 2.27
N PRO A 278 -8.13 31.84 1.45
CA PRO A 278 -8.01 31.67 0.01
C PRO A 278 -6.90 30.64 -0.32
N VAL A 279 -7.17 29.78 -1.30
CA VAL A 279 -6.21 28.79 -1.79
C VAL A 279 -5.02 29.53 -2.41
N SER A 280 -3.83 29.43 -1.81
CA SER A 280 -2.60 29.80 -2.51
C SER A 280 -2.42 28.88 -3.71
N PRO A 281 -2.17 29.41 -4.93
CA PRO A 281 -1.97 28.56 -6.09
C PRO A 281 -0.83 27.57 -5.82
N ARG A 282 -1.07 26.30 -6.11
CA ARG A 282 -0.03 25.25 -6.01
C ARG A 282 1.18 25.74 -6.82
N ARG A 283 2.31 26.00 -6.17
CA ARG A 283 3.57 26.19 -6.88
C ARG A 283 3.80 24.94 -7.71
N GLY A 284 3.57 25.06 -9.01
CA GLY A 284 3.88 24.01 -9.97
C GLY A 284 5.32 23.56 -9.74
N ALA A 285 5.53 22.28 -9.65
CA ALA A 285 6.86 21.69 -9.72
C ALA A 285 7.48 22.28 -11.01
N LYS A 286 8.42 23.19 -10.88
CA LYS A 286 9.27 23.62 -11.98
C LYS A 286 9.96 22.35 -12.46
N THR A 287 9.55 21.86 -13.60
CA THR A 287 10.34 20.96 -14.42
C THR A 287 11.61 21.74 -14.75
N GLU A 288 12.65 21.56 -13.98
CA GLU A 288 13.98 21.99 -14.41
C GLU A 288 14.35 21.14 -15.61
N ALA A 289 14.06 21.67 -16.78
CA ALA A 289 14.71 21.27 -18.01
C ALA A 289 16.21 21.55 -17.82
N LYS A 290 16.96 20.55 -17.41
CA LYS A 290 18.42 20.61 -17.43
C LYS A 290 18.86 20.77 -18.89
N ALA A 291 19.21 22.02 -19.24
CA ALA A 291 19.97 22.32 -20.45
C ALA A 291 21.22 21.43 -20.46
N GLY A 292 21.46 20.77 -21.58
CA GLY A 292 22.57 19.87 -21.78
C GLY A 292 23.92 20.54 -21.58
N SER A 293 24.60 20.18 -20.51
CA SER A 293 26.03 20.40 -20.35
C SER A 293 26.74 19.15 -20.84
N LYS A 294 27.44 19.27 -21.98
CA LYS A 294 28.41 18.28 -22.45
C LYS A 294 29.51 18.13 -21.39
N VAL A 295 29.47 17.06 -20.64
CA VAL A 295 30.61 16.65 -19.81
C VAL A 295 31.43 15.65 -20.61
N MET A 296 32.65 16.06 -20.98
CA MET A 296 33.68 15.20 -21.52
C MET A 296 34.09 14.14 -20.47
N PRO A 297 34.37 12.89 -20.84
CA PRO A 297 34.78 11.86 -19.89
C PRO A 297 36.18 12.17 -19.35
N LYS A 298 36.32 12.33 -18.04
CA LYS A 298 37.60 12.34 -17.34
C LYS A 298 38.19 10.92 -17.36
N LYS A 299 39.43 10.80 -17.85
CA LYS A 299 40.26 9.60 -17.78
C LYS A 299 40.37 9.13 -16.33
N ALA A 300 40.15 7.83 -16.14
CA ALA A 300 40.37 7.15 -14.86
C ALA A 300 41.89 7.11 -14.55
N PRO A 301 42.32 7.24 -13.28
CA PRO A 301 43.68 7.06 -12.87
C PRO A 301 44.10 5.56 -12.96
N PRO A 302 45.36 5.25 -13.22
CA PRO A 302 45.84 3.87 -13.30
C PRO A 302 45.86 3.21 -11.93
N MET A 303 45.41 1.94 -11.89
CA MET A 303 45.49 1.08 -10.71
C MET A 303 46.94 0.80 -10.32
N PRO A 304 47.27 0.72 -9.03
CA PRO A 304 48.61 0.34 -8.59
C PRO A 304 48.83 -1.15 -8.83
N VAL A 305 49.97 -1.46 -9.47
CA VAL A 305 50.49 -2.80 -9.70
C VAL A 305 50.95 -3.37 -8.36
N SER A 306 50.34 -4.49 -7.92
CA SER A 306 50.86 -5.25 -6.80
C SER A 306 52.19 -5.90 -7.18
N ARG A 307 53.23 -5.56 -6.44
CA ARG A 307 54.52 -6.30 -6.53
C ARG A 307 54.35 -7.64 -5.80
N ASP A 308 54.60 -8.69 -6.54
CA ASP A 308 54.94 -10.00 -6.00
C ASP A 308 56.15 -9.86 -5.07
N ASP A 309 56.02 -10.31 -3.85
CA ASP A 309 57.13 -10.73 -3.02
C ASP A 309 56.98 -12.22 -2.71
N THR A 310 57.61 -13.00 -3.54
CA THR A 310 58.11 -14.36 -3.21
C THR A 310 59.20 -14.23 -2.16
N ARG A 311 59.01 -14.83 -0.99
CA ARG A 311 60.08 -15.56 -0.23
C ARG A 311 59.51 -16.14 1.06
N GLU A 312 59.75 -17.45 1.13
CA GLU A 312 59.80 -18.44 2.22
C GLU A 312 58.50 -19.02 2.73
#